data_73345dadf34cefcc5136566b50744b82
#
_entry.id   73345dadf34cefcc5136566b50744b82
#
_cell.length_a   1.000
_cell.length_b   1.000
_cell.length_c   1.000
_cell.angle_alpha   90.00
_cell.angle_beta   90.00
_cell.angle_gamma   90.00
#
_symmetry.space_group_name_H-M   'P 1'
#
loop_
_entity.id
_entity.type
_entity.pdbx_description
1 polymer ?
#
loop_
_entity_poly.entity_id
_entity_poly.type
_entity_poly.pdbx_seq_one_letter_code
_entity_poly.pdbx_strand_id
1 'polypeptide(L)'
;RGESCVNHTVLWEKLKQLKHPNAKTIEKSLDDKFPWGFDAQNPPKGFRANVIEQLIYCKKIYPTHIVLVKSGNFFCTYGIDAVLCVEYANLNPMSMGCRVGAPVKTIQTYLNMLLSIGLEIILIGKGQFTVINCFNSTYYPPTANTICVDDVNATPPRIAIVIQHDC
;
A
#
# COMPACT_ATOMS: atom_id res chain seq x y z
N ARG A 1 21.70 7.02 -1.85
CA ARG A 1 20.66 6.44 -0.98
C ARG A 1 20.69 7.09 0.34
N GLY A 2 21.12 7.71 1.00
CA GLY A 2 21.12 8.48 2.19
C GLY A 2 20.22 7.93 3.31
N GLU A 3 19.81 8.80 4.14
CA GLU A 3 19.18 8.51 5.42
C GLU A 3 17.76 7.99 5.27
N SER A 4 17.14 8.21 4.11
CA SER A 4 15.79 7.69 3.86
C SER A 4 15.75 6.17 3.86
N CYS A 5 16.91 5.52 3.84
CA CYS A 5 17.01 4.08 3.65
C CYS A 5 16.64 3.25 4.86
N VAL A 6 16.55 3.84 6.07
CA VAL A 6 16.24 3.05 7.26
C VAL A 6 14.89 2.36 7.13
N ASN A 7 13.84 3.11 6.85
CA ASN A 7 12.50 2.54 6.68
C ASN A 7 12.31 1.85 5.33
N HIS A 8 12.96 2.36 4.32
CA HIS A 8 13.04 1.74 3.01
C HIS A 8 13.53 0.30 3.12
N THR A 9 14.61 0.09 3.87
CA THR A 9 15.26 -1.21 4.01
C THR A 9 14.33 -2.28 4.60
N VAL A 10 13.42 -1.92 5.49
CA VAL A 10 12.53 -2.88 6.14
C VAL A 10 11.68 -3.66 5.11
N LEU A 11 11.05 -2.97 4.17
CA LEU A 11 10.25 -3.66 3.15
C LEU A 11 11.13 -4.29 2.07
N TRP A 12 12.22 -3.63 1.68
CA TRP A 12 13.14 -4.20 0.69
C TRP A 12 13.79 -5.49 1.17
N GLU A 13 14.00 -5.64 2.48
CA GLU A 13 14.53 -6.89 3.03
C GLU A 13 13.57 -8.06 2.79
N LYS A 14 12.27 -7.81 2.81
CA LYS A 14 11.29 -8.86 2.54
C LYS A 14 11.38 -9.36 1.10
N LEU A 15 11.86 -8.54 0.18
CA LEU A 15 12.02 -8.94 -1.22
C LEU A 15 13.12 -9.97 -1.43
N LYS A 16 14.01 -10.14 -0.47
CA LYS A 16 15.07 -11.15 -0.55
C LYS A 16 14.55 -12.57 -0.33
N GLN A 17 13.32 -12.70 0.16
CA GLN A 17 12.76 -13.99 0.54
C GLN A 17 11.54 -14.36 -0.28
N LEU A 18 11.43 -13.83 -1.49
CA LEU A 18 10.28 -14.11 -2.36
C LEU A 18 10.26 -15.57 -2.79
N LYS A 19 9.09 -16.17 -2.74
CA LYS A 19 8.85 -17.55 -3.15
C LYS A 19 7.85 -17.65 -4.30
N HIS A 20 6.92 -16.70 -4.39
CA HIS A 20 5.89 -16.71 -5.41
C HIS A 20 6.49 -16.39 -6.78
N PRO A 21 6.27 -17.23 -7.80
CA PRO A 21 6.87 -17.00 -9.14
C PRO A 21 6.51 -15.64 -9.74
N ASN A 22 5.26 -15.22 -9.60
CA ASN A 22 4.83 -13.93 -10.14
C ASN A 22 5.46 -12.75 -9.40
N ALA A 23 5.66 -12.87 -8.08
CA ALA A 23 6.34 -11.85 -7.32
C ALA A 23 7.79 -11.71 -7.78
N LYS A 24 8.48 -12.83 -7.97
CA LYS A 24 9.85 -12.82 -8.49
C LYS A 24 9.94 -12.17 -9.87
N THR A 25 8.92 -12.40 -10.70
CA THR A 25 8.89 -11.84 -12.05
C THR A 25 8.74 -10.34 -12.03
N ILE A 26 7.78 -9.82 -11.28
CA ILE A 26 7.54 -8.36 -11.26
C ILE A 26 8.58 -7.61 -10.45
N GLU A 27 9.25 -8.27 -9.49
CA GLU A 27 10.33 -7.64 -8.75
C GLU A 27 11.42 -7.11 -9.68
N LYS A 28 11.64 -7.77 -10.81
CA LYS A 28 12.65 -7.35 -11.77
C LYS A 28 12.37 -5.99 -12.38
N SER A 29 11.13 -5.53 -12.31
CA SER A 29 10.73 -4.21 -12.80
C SER A 29 10.98 -3.09 -11.80
N LEU A 30 11.36 -3.42 -10.57
CA LEU A 30 11.62 -2.42 -9.56
C LEU A 30 12.93 -1.70 -9.83
N ASP A 31 12.95 -0.41 -9.52
CA ASP A 31 14.15 0.41 -9.58
C ASP A 31 14.58 0.71 -8.15
N ASP A 32 15.68 0.12 -7.72
CA ASP A 32 16.16 0.25 -6.35
C ASP A 32 16.76 1.62 -6.03
N LYS A 33 16.85 2.50 -7.02
CA LYS A 33 17.25 3.89 -6.81
C LYS A 33 16.17 4.70 -6.13
N PHE A 34 14.93 4.22 -6.15
CA PHE A 34 13.78 4.91 -5.58
C PHE A 34 13.23 4.12 -4.39
N PRO A 35 12.82 4.81 -3.32
CA PRO A 35 12.40 4.11 -2.07
C PRO A 35 11.24 3.15 -2.27
N TRP A 36 10.35 3.44 -3.19
CA TRP A 36 9.15 2.62 -3.40
C TRP A 36 9.23 1.75 -4.65
N GLY A 37 10.41 1.74 -5.30
CA GLY A 37 10.67 0.88 -6.44
C GLY A 37 10.34 1.47 -7.78
N PHE A 38 9.93 2.72 -7.84
CA PHE A 38 9.65 3.42 -9.09
C PHE A 38 9.84 4.93 -8.94
N ASP A 39 10.08 5.61 -10.06
CA ASP A 39 10.23 7.06 -10.07
C ASP A 39 8.84 7.71 -10.15
N ALA A 40 8.43 8.36 -9.07
CA ALA A 40 7.13 9.02 -9.01
C ALA A 40 7.05 10.24 -9.95
N GLN A 41 8.18 10.83 -10.32
CA GLN A 41 8.22 11.97 -11.24
C GLN A 41 8.10 11.53 -12.69
N ASN A 42 8.63 10.35 -12.99
CA ASN A 42 8.55 9.75 -14.33
C ASN A 42 8.05 8.32 -14.19
N PRO A 43 6.76 8.14 -13.85
CA PRO A 43 6.25 6.82 -13.52
C PRO A 43 6.23 5.87 -14.70
N PRO A 44 6.35 4.57 -14.46
CA PRO A 44 6.21 3.59 -15.52
C PRO A 44 4.85 3.67 -16.20
N LYS A 45 4.81 3.21 -17.45
CA LYS A 45 3.59 3.21 -18.24
C LYS A 45 2.49 2.42 -17.50
N GLY A 46 1.31 3.00 -17.48
CA GLY A 46 0.15 2.37 -16.86
C GLY A 46 -0.09 2.76 -15.40
N PHE A 47 0.87 3.41 -14.76
CA PHE A 47 0.67 3.92 -13.41
C PHE A 47 -0.17 5.20 -13.47
N ARG A 48 -1.20 5.27 -12.62
CA ARG A 48 -2.10 6.43 -12.60
C ARG A 48 -1.58 7.50 -11.65
N ALA A 49 -1.55 8.73 -12.11
CA ALA A 49 -1.00 9.85 -11.34
C ALA A 49 -1.71 10.04 -10.00
N ASN A 50 -3.04 9.94 -9.98
CA ASN A 50 -3.80 10.14 -8.74
C ASN A 50 -3.52 9.05 -7.71
N VAL A 51 -3.30 7.82 -8.15
CA VAL A 51 -2.94 6.73 -7.25
C VAL A 51 -1.53 6.94 -6.71
N ILE A 52 -0.59 7.30 -7.59
CA ILE A 52 0.80 7.57 -7.18
C ILE A 52 0.84 8.66 -6.12
N GLU A 53 0.13 9.75 -6.33
CA GLU A 53 0.15 10.88 -5.42
C GLU A 53 -0.28 10.46 -4.01
N GLN A 54 -1.39 9.75 -3.90
CA GLN A 54 -1.90 9.29 -2.62
C GLN A 54 -0.99 8.24 -1.98
N LEU A 55 -0.49 7.32 -2.80
CA LEU A 55 0.42 6.28 -2.34
C LEU A 55 1.69 6.89 -1.75
N ILE A 56 2.34 7.79 -2.48
CA ILE A 56 3.59 8.41 -2.03
C ILE A 56 3.37 9.25 -0.77
N TYR A 57 2.27 9.98 -0.72
CA TYR A 57 1.94 10.78 0.46
C TYR A 57 1.89 9.90 1.71
N CYS A 58 1.20 8.79 1.64
CA CYS A 58 1.09 7.86 2.76
C CYS A 58 2.39 7.14 3.07
N LYS A 59 3.14 6.76 2.03
CA LYS A 59 4.42 6.07 2.24
C LYS A 59 5.45 6.96 2.94
N LYS A 60 5.37 8.26 2.75
CA LYS A 60 6.26 9.19 3.46
C LYS A 60 5.95 9.26 4.95
N ILE A 61 4.69 9.12 5.31
CA ILE A 61 4.25 9.16 6.70
C ILE A 61 4.37 7.77 7.35
N TYR A 62 3.99 6.74 6.62
CA TYR A 62 3.95 5.35 7.10
C TYR A 62 4.77 4.45 6.18
N PRO A 63 6.11 4.57 6.20
CA PRO A 63 6.95 3.90 5.21
C PRO A 63 6.98 2.37 5.32
N THR A 64 6.56 1.81 6.45
CA THR A 64 6.57 0.37 6.65
C THR A 64 5.20 -0.28 6.42
N HIS A 65 4.19 0.52 6.09
CA HIS A 65 2.85 0.02 5.80
C HIS A 65 2.71 -0.33 4.33
N ILE A 66 1.87 -1.32 4.05
CA ILE A 66 1.38 -1.56 2.69
C ILE A 66 0.23 -0.58 2.45
N VAL A 67 0.32 0.20 1.40
CA VAL A 67 -0.68 1.22 1.09
C VAL A 67 -1.46 0.81 -0.15
N LEU A 68 -2.76 0.73 -0.02
CA LEU A 68 -3.67 0.38 -1.12
C LEU A 68 -4.63 1.54 -1.34
N VAL A 69 -4.73 2.00 -2.58
CA VAL A 69 -5.53 3.17 -2.95
C VAL A 69 -6.74 2.72 -3.76
N LYS A 70 -7.93 3.10 -3.30
CA LYS A 70 -9.16 2.76 -4.01
C LYS A 70 -9.22 3.51 -5.34
N SER A 71 -9.37 2.75 -6.42
CA SER A 71 -9.55 3.26 -7.77
C SER A 71 -10.66 2.44 -8.43
N GLY A 72 -11.83 3.04 -8.56
CA GLY A 72 -13.00 2.31 -9.03
C GLY A 72 -13.39 1.19 -8.08
N ASN A 73 -13.47 -0.02 -8.58
CA ASN A 73 -13.88 -1.20 -7.80
C ASN A 73 -12.69 -1.98 -7.24
N PHE A 74 -11.49 -1.39 -7.26
CA PHE A 74 -10.27 -2.05 -6.80
C PHE A 74 -9.50 -1.18 -5.84
N PHE A 75 -8.80 -1.83 -4.91
CA PHE A 75 -7.72 -1.23 -4.15
C PHE A 75 -6.42 -1.55 -4.86
N CYS A 76 -5.73 -0.53 -5.32
CA CYS A 76 -4.54 -0.68 -6.17
C CYS A 76 -3.28 -0.25 -5.43
N THR A 77 -2.16 -0.86 -5.79
CA THR A 77 -0.86 -0.41 -5.32
C THR A 77 0.20 -0.68 -6.37
N TYR A 78 1.33 0.00 -6.22
CA TYR A 78 2.42 -0.02 -7.18
C TYR A 78 3.75 -0.23 -6.46
N GLY A 79 4.75 -0.68 -7.21
CA GLY A 79 6.12 -0.79 -6.70
C GLY A 79 6.30 -1.94 -5.73
N ILE A 80 7.08 -1.72 -4.67
CA ILE A 80 7.37 -2.78 -3.71
C ILE A 80 6.13 -3.30 -3.01
N ASP A 81 5.16 -2.44 -2.74
CA ASP A 81 3.91 -2.87 -2.12
C ASP A 81 3.17 -3.85 -3.02
N ALA A 82 3.20 -3.63 -4.34
CA ALA A 82 2.61 -4.56 -5.30
C ALA A 82 3.29 -5.93 -5.26
N VAL A 83 4.62 -5.96 -5.22
CA VAL A 83 5.35 -7.22 -5.13
C VAL A 83 4.97 -7.98 -3.87
N LEU A 84 4.87 -7.28 -2.74
CA LEU A 84 4.52 -7.91 -1.47
C LEU A 84 3.08 -8.42 -1.46
N CYS A 85 2.17 -7.73 -2.12
CA CYS A 85 0.80 -8.20 -2.27
C CYS A 85 0.71 -9.47 -3.13
N VAL A 86 1.53 -9.58 -4.15
CA VAL A 86 1.58 -10.82 -4.94
C VAL A 86 2.15 -11.95 -4.09
N GLU A 87 3.23 -11.69 -3.37
CA GLU A 87 3.91 -12.70 -2.56
C GLU A 87 3.02 -13.24 -1.44
N TYR A 88 2.41 -12.34 -0.67
CA TYR A 88 1.76 -12.70 0.58
C TYR A 88 0.24 -12.76 0.52
N ALA A 89 -0.37 -12.13 -0.45
CA ALA A 89 -1.82 -12.15 -0.63
C ALA A 89 -2.26 -12.83 -1.92
N ASN A 90 -1.30 -13.35 -2.68
CA ASN A 90 -1.57 -14.10 -3.91
C ASN A 90 -2.40 -13.30 -4.92
N LEU A 91 -2.21 -11.99 -4.96
CA LEU A 91 -2.85 -11.16 -5.98
C LEU A 91 -2.16 -11.36 -7.32
N ASN A 92 -2.92 -11.25 -8.38
CA ASN A 92 -2.36 -11.35 -9.72
C ASN A 92 -1.83 -10.00 -10.17
N PRO A 93 -0.58 -9.94 -10.69
CA PRO A 93 -0.07 -8.67 -11.22
C PRO A 93 -0.87 -8.26 -12.45
N MET A 94 -1.01 -6.94 -12.61
CA MET A 94 -1.58 -6.37 -13.82
C MET A 94 -0.61 -6.54 -14.98
N SER A 95 -1.07 -6.33 -16.20
CA SER A 95 -0.35 -6.65 -17.42
C SER A 95 1.00 -5.98 -17.58
N MET A 96 1.29 -4.93 -16.83
CA MET A 96 2.54 -4.17 -16.99
C MET A 96 3.13 -3.79 -15.64
N GLY A 97 4.33 -4.28 -15.36
CA GLY A 97 5.15 -3.85 -14.24
C GLY A 97 4.59 -4.23 -12.87
N CYS A 98 5.06 -3.51 -11.87
CA CYS A 98 4.71 -3.78 -10.47
C CYS A 98 3.41 -3.07 -10.10
N ARG A 99 2.30 -3.62 -10.58
CA ARG A 99 0.95 -3.11 -10.30
C ARG A 99 0.03 -4.25 -9.94
N VAL A 100 -0.76 -4.06 -8.88
CA VAL A 100 -1.79 -5.02 -8.49
C VAL A 100 -3.06 -4.28 -8.11
N GLY A 101 -4.20 -4.98 -8.18
CA GLY A 101 -5.46 -4.47 -7.70
C GLY A 101 -6.24 -5.57 -7.02
N ALA A 102 -6.75 -5.29 -5.83
CA ALA A 102 -7.60 -6.21 -5.07
C ALA A 102 -9.03 -5.73 -5.16
N PRO A 103 -9.99 -6.59 -5.54
CA PRO A 103 -11.40 -6.17 -5.60
C PRO A 103 -11.89 -5.66 -4.25
N VAL A 104 -12.60 -4.54 -4.26
CA VAL A 104 -13.14 -3.94 -3.03
C VAL A 104 -14.05 -4.93 -2.31
N LYS A 105 -14.86 -5.68 -3.06
CA LYS A 105 -15.82 -6.62 -2.47
C LYS A 105 -15.16 -7.72 -1.66
N THR A 106 -13.97 -8.14 -2.04
CA THR A 106 -13.25 -9.25 -1.39
C THR A 106 -11.99 -8.80 -0.65
N ILE A 107 -11.86 -7.50 -0.42
CA ILE A 107 -10.64 -6.93 0.17
C ILE A 107 -10.27 -7.59 1.50
N GLN A 108 -11.27 -7.97 2.32
CA GLN A 108 -11.01 -8.55 3.62
C GLN A 108 -10.17 -9.83 3.53
N THR A 109 -10.39 -10.65 2.51
CA THR A 109 -9.60 -11.86 2.30
C THR A 109 -8.12 -11.55 2.15
N TYR A 110 -7.79 -10.53 1.35
CA TYR A 110 -6.41 -10.14 1.11
C TYR A 110 -5.79 -9.45 2.32
N LEU A 111 -6.59 -8.65 3.03
CA LEU A 111 -6.13 -8.03 4.27
C LEU A 111 -5.75 -9.08 5.30
N ASN A 112 -6.56 -10.13 5.44
CA ASN A 112 -6.28 -11.21 6.39
C ASN A 112 -4.95 -11.88 6.08
N MET A 113 -4.67 -12.12 4.80
CA MET A 113 -3.42 -12.73 4.38
C MET A 113 -2.21 -11.86 4.72
N LEU A 114 -2.30 -10.56 4.43
CA LEU A 114 -1.21 -9.62 4.72
C LEU A 114 -1.00 -9.44 6.22
N LEU A 115 -2.10 -9.33 6.98
CA LEU A 115 -2.02 -9.14 8.42
C LEU A 115 -1.47 -10.38 9.12
N SER A 116 -1.75 -11.56 8.58
CA SER A 116 -1.31 -12.81 9.21
C SER A 116 0.21 -12.94 9.28
N ILE A 117 0.93 -12.24 8.42
CA ILE A 117 2.40 -12.24 8.44
C ILE A 117 2.98 -11.01 9.13
N GLY A 118 2.14 -10.23 9.79
CA GLY A 118 2.58 -9.09 10.57
C GLY A 118 2.70 -7.77 9.81
N LEU A 119 2.23 -7.71 8.57
CA LEU A 119 2.23 -6.44 7.82
C LEU A 119 1.10 -5.54 8.32
N GLU A 120 1.36 -4.25 8.31
CA GLU A 120 0.36 -3.23 8.61
C GLU A 120 -0.11 -2.62 7.30
N ILE A 121 -1.36 -2.20 7.23
CA ILE A 121 -1.98 -1.81 5.97
C ILE A 121 -2.71 -0.48 6.13
N ILE A 122 -2.57 0.38 5.13
CA ILE A 122 -3.37 1.59 5.00
C ILE A 122 -4.24 1.44 3.76
N LEU A 123 -5.55 1.61 3.96
CA LEU A 123 -6.50 1.66 2.87
C LEU A 123 -6.91 3.11 2.65
N ILE A 124 -6.74 3.59 1.44
CA ILE A 124 -7.15 4.94 1.08
C ILE A 124 -8.42 4.85 0.26
N GLY A 125 -9.52 5.28 0.84
CA GLY A 125 -10.76 5.46 0.11
C GLY A 125 -10.83 6.89 -0.44
N LYS A 126 -11.93 7.25 -1.07
CA LYS A 126 -12.11 8.58 -1.64
C LYS A 126 -12.02 9.65 -0.55
N GLY A 127 -10.87 10.31 -0.48
CA GLY A 127 -10.62 11.34 0.52
C GLY A 127 -10.40 10.83 1.94
N GLN A 128 -10.15 9.53 2.11
CA GLN A 128 -10.05 8.95 3.44
C GLN A 128 -8.90 7.95 3.54
N PHE A 129 -8.25 7.92 4.70
CA PHE A 129 -7.28 6.90 5.04
C PHE A 129 -7.83 6.04 6.17
N THR A 130 -7.74 4.74 6.03
CA THR A 130 -8.05 3.80 7.09
C THR A 130 -6.79 3.01 7.40
N VAL A 131 -6.28 3.15 8.61
CA VAL A 131 -5.09 2.42 9.04
C VAL A 131 -5.55 1.15 9.73
N ILE A 132 -5.12 0.01 9.21
CA ILE A 132 -5.41 -1.29 9.78
C ILE A 132 -4.09 -1.95 10.12
N ASN A 133 -3.90 -2.30 11.38
CA ASN A 133 -2.68 -2.97 11.82
C ASN A 133 -2.99 -4.41 12.26
N CYS A 134 -1.97 -5.13 12.67
CA CYS A 134 -2.11 -6.55 13.02
C CYS A 134 -3.00 -6.79 14.24
N PHE A 135 -3.35 -5.77 15.00
CA PHE A 135 -4.25 -5.90 16.16
C PHE A 135 -5.70 -5.64 15.79
N ASN A 136 -5.94 -5.23 14.55
CA ASN A 136 -7.28 -4.94 14.08
C ASN A 136 -7.40 -5.40 12.63
N SER A 137 -8.04 -6.53 12.44
CA SER A 137 -8.04 -7.23 11.16
C SER A 137 -9.29 -6.96 10.33
N THR A 138 -10.25 -6.17 10.82
CA THR A 138 -11.53 -6.00 10.16
C THR A 138 -11.62 -4.66 9.44
N TYR A 139 -11.96 -4.71 8.17
CA TYR A 139 -12.25 -3.53 7.37
C TYR A 139 -13.71 -3.14 7.56
N TYR A 140 -13.92 -1.88 7.91
CA TYR A 140 -15.25 -1.30 7.97
C TYR A 140 -15.31 -0.14 6.98
N PRO A 141 -16.26 -0.14 6.04
CA PRO A 141 -16.39 0.99 5.13
C PRO A 141 -16.62 2.28 5.92
N PRO A 142 -16.04 3.41 5.48
CA PRO A 142 -16.28 4.69 6.13
C PRO A 142 -17.76 5.06 6.13
N THR A 143 -18.24 5.64 7.22
CA THR A 143 -19.63 6.07 7.38
C THR A 143 -19.69 7.59 7.52
N ALA A 144 -20.93 8.11 7.56
CA ALA A 144 -21.15 9.54 7.76
C ALA A 144 -20.62 10.05 9.10
N ASN A 145 -20.44 9.15 10.06
CA ASN A 145 -19.94 9.47 11.40
C ASN A 145 -18.42 9.36 11.54
N THR A 146 -17.74 9.13 10.43
CA THR A 146 -16.28 9.04 10.43
C THR A 146 -15.66 10.39 10.84
N ILE A 147 -14.77 10.35 11.80
CA ILE A 147 -14.14 11.56 12.33
C ILE A 147 -12.88 11.88 11.54
N CYS A 148 -12.74 13.16 11.16
CA CYS A 148 -11.54 13.64 10.50
C CYS A 148 -10.40 13.74 11.50
N VAL A 149 -9.27 13.14 11.20
CA VAL A 149 -8.07 13.21 12.03
C VAL A 149 -7.02 14.01 11.25
N ASP A 150 -6.72 15.20 11.72
CA ASP A 150 -5.78 16.11 11.05
C ASP A 150 -4.33 15.88 11.47
N ASP A 151 -4.11 15.26 12.62
CA ASP A 151 -2.77 15.08 13.14
C ASP A 151 -2.16 13.78 12.64
N VAL A 152 -1.43 13.90 11.53
CA VAL A 152 -0.74 12.77 10.92
C VAL A 152 0.47 12.31 11.72
N ASN A 153 0.87 13.08 12.74
CA ASN A 153 1.99 12.71 13.61
C ASN A 153 1.54 11.95 14.84
N ALA A 154 0.25 11.89 15.08
CA ALA A 154 -0.27 11.13 16.20
C ALA A 154 -0.06 9.63 15.97
N THR A 155 0.22 8.90 17.03
CA THR A 155 0.27 7.44 16.95
C THR A 155 -1.11 6.94 16.55
N PRO A 156 -1.23 6.20 15.44
CA PRO A 156 -2.55 5.75 15.02
C PRO A 156 -3.16 4.81 16.05
N PRO A 157 -4.45 4.96 16.38
CA PRO A 157 -5.14 3.94 17.14
C PRO A 157 -5.23 2.65 16.33
N ARG A 158 -5.78 1.60 16.90
CA ARG A 158 -5.93 0.32 16.19
C ARG A 158 -6.68 0.45 14.88
N ILE A 159 -7.67 1.33 14.85
CA ILE A 159 -8.25 1.82 13.59
C ILE A 159 -8.16 3.33 13.64
N ALA A 160 -7.43 3.90 12.72
CA ALA A 160 -7.42 5.34 12.53
C ALA A 160 -8.07 5.63 11.19
N ILE A 161 -9.02 6.55 11.20
CA ILE A 161 -9.60 7.04 9.96
C ILE A 161 -9.12 8.48 9.82
N VAL A 162 -8.34 8.70 8.78
CA VAL A 162 -7.82 10.04 8.48
C VAL A 162 -8.53 10.51 7.23
N ILE A 163 -9.15 11.65 7.31
CA ILE A 163 -9.84 12.24 6.16
C ILE A 163 -8.93 13.30 5.59
N GLN A 164 -8.65 13.18 4.29
CA GLN A 164 -7.87 14.20 3.61
C GLN A 164 -8.65 15.48 3.49
N HIS A 165 -7.87 16.56 3.47
CA HIS A 165 -8.41 17.88 3.41
C HIS A 165 -8.85 18.32 2.03
N ASP A 166 -9.80 17.82 1.47
CA ASP A 166 -10.61 18.47 0.48
C ASP A 166 -12.03 18.07 0.71
N CYS A 167 -12.22 17.72 1.93
CA CYS A 167 -13.57 17.57 2.43
C CYS A 167 -14.05 18.88 3.02
#